data_edca979b97594d62b3b701e6da711dfd
#
_entry.id   edca979b97594d62b3b701e6da711dfd
#
_cell.length_a   1.000
_cell.length_b   1.000
_cell.length_c   1.000
_cell.angle_alpha   90.00
_cell.angle_beta   90.00
_cell.angle_gamma   90.00
#
_symmetry.space_group_name_H-M   'P 1'
#
loop_
_entity.id
_entity.type
_entity.pdbx_description
1 polymer ?
#
loop_
_entity_poly.entity_id
_entity_poly.type
_entity_poly.pdbx_seq_one_letter_code
_entity_poly.pdbx_strand_id
1 'polypeptide(L)' 'MPKLITEIVRGEPYQYASLGEHVVRAIGVCQERPTFKYTRIEIAGTLDRLAAGESIEAIVEGYQNRVPEEAIIEA' A
#
# COMPACT_ATOMS: atom_id res chain seq x y z
N MET A 1 -2.81 -3.01 -20.38
CA MET A 1 -2.20 -3.71 -19.25
C MET A 1 -1.32 -2.78 -18.47
N PRO A 2 -1.36 -2.82 -17.12
CA PRO A 2 -0.46 -1.99 -16.36
C PRO A 2 0.98 -2.37 -16.66
N LYS A 3 1.82 -1.37 -16.81
CA LYS A 3 3.23 -1.58 -17.06
C LYS A 3 3.93 -1.88 -15.73
N LEU A 4 4.76 -2.93 -15.70
CA LEU A 4 5.57 -3.21 -14.53
C LEU A 4 6.70 -2.19 -14.42
N ILE A 5 6.87 -1.66 -13.22
CA ILE A 5 7.93 -0.72 -12.89
C ILE A 5 8.90 -1.43 -11.95
N THR A 6 10.19 -1.25 -12.17
CA THR A 6 11.22 -1.82 -11.29
C THR A 6 12.01 -0.68 -10.65
N GLU A 7 12.10 -0.73 -9.32
CA GLU A 7 12.92 0.21 -8.55
C GLU A 7 13.82 -0.57 -7.61
N ILE A 8 14.90 0.04 -7.18
CA ILE A 8 15.75 -0.55 -6.14
C ILE A 8 15.33 0.05 -4.81
N VAL A 9 14.85 -0.79 -3.90
CA VAL A 9 14.40 -0.38 -2.58
C VAL A 9 15.21 -1.13 -1.54
N ARG A 10 15.94 -0.41 -0.72
CA ARG A 10 16.82 -1.00 0.31
C ARG A 10 17.80 -2.03 -0.28
N GLY A 11 18.31 -1.74 -1.49
CA GLY A 11 19.26 -2.61 -2.16
C GLY A 11 18.67 -3.80 -2.88
N GLU A 12 17.34 -3.94 -2.91
CA GLU A 12 16.66 -5.05 -3.56
C GLU A 12 15.72 -4.58 -4.66
N PRO A 13 15.54 -5.37 -5.74
CA PRO A 13 14.56 -5.03 -6.77
C PRO A 13 13.15 -5.05 -6.22
N TYR A 14 12.38 -4.02 -6.57
CA TYR A 14 10.97 -3.91 -6.22
C TYR A 14 10.19 -3.71 -7.50
N GLN A 15 9.47 -4.74 -7.94
CA GLN A 15 8.68 -4.71 -9.18
C GLN A 15 7.21 -4.60 -8.83
N TYR A 16 6.51 -3.68 -9.47
CA TYR A 16 5.10 -3.45 -9.19
C TYR A 16 4.37 -2.88 -10.39
N ALA A 17 3.04 -3.07 -10.39
CA ALA A 17 2.14 -2.39 -11.30
C ALA A 17 1.45 -1.29 -10.52
N SER A 18 1.51 -0.06 -11.01
CA SER A 18 0.87 1.07 -10.34
C SER A 18 -0.64 1.01 -10.53
N LEU A 19 -1.39 1.08 -9.43
CA LEU A 19 -2.86 1.14 -9.45
C LEU A 19 -3.35 2.54 -9.07
N GLY A 20 -2.44 3.41 -8.64
CA GLY A 20 -2.71 4.77 -8.27
C GLY A 20 -1.39 5.40 -7.85
N GLU A 21 -1.43 6.54 -7.18
CA GLU A 21 -0.22 7.21 -6.73
C GLU A 21 0.45 6.45 -5.58
N HIS A 22 -0.36 5.94 -4.64
CA HIS A 22 0.13 5.25 -3.45
C HIS A 22 -0.23 3.77 -3.39
N VAL A 23 -1.01 3.28 -4.35
CA VAL A 23 -1.51 1.91 -4.38
C VAL A 23 -0.86 1.16 -5.52
N VAL A 24 -0.32 -0.01 -5.21
CA VAL A 24 0.38 -0.84 -6.20
C VAL A 24 0.04 -2.31 -6.01
N ARG A 25 0.37 -3.10 -7.03
CA ARG A 25 0.35 -4.55 -6.97
C ARG A 25 1.77 -5.01 -7.20
N ALA A 26 2.46 -5.39 -6.12
CA ALA A 26 3.88 -5.73 -6.17
C ALA A 26 4.10 -7.23 -6.33
N ILE A 27 5.02 -7.59 -7.20
CA ILE A 27 5.38 -8.99 -7.43
C ILE A 27 5.95 -9.60 -6.16
N GLY A 28 5.40 -10.75 -5.75
CA GLY A 28 5.87 -11.47 -4.57
C GLY A 28 5.48 -10.86 -3.24
N VAL A 29 4.63 -9.83 -3.24
CA VAL A 29 4.19 -9.17 -2.02
C VAL A 29 2.69 -9.44 -1.83
N CYS A 30 2.32 -10.01 -0.67
CA CYS A 30 0.93 -10.30 -0.32
C CYS A 30 0.17 -11.04 -1.44
N GLN A 31 0.82 -11.98 -2.11
CA GLN A 31 0.26 -12.75 -3.23
C GLN A 31 -0.24 -11.81 -4.33
N GLU A 32 0.44 -10.71 -4.53
CA GLU A 32 0.13 -9.68 -5.55
C GLU A 32 -1.23 -9.01 -5.35
N ARG A 33 -1.77 -9.03 -4.13
CA ARG A 33 -2.94 -8.23 -3.80
C ARG A 33 -2.55 -6.76 -3.66
N PRO A 34 -3.47 -5.82 -3.90
CA PRO A 34 -3.15 -4.40 -3.78
C PRO A 34 -2.61 -4.05 -2.40
N THR A 35 -1.50 -3.32 -2.38
CA THR A 35 -0.87 -2.83 -1.14
C THR A 35 -0.52 -1.36 -1.30
N PHE A 36 -0.18 -0.71 -0.19
CA PHE A 36 0.42 0.61 -0.26
C PHE A 36 1.85 0.49 -0.74
N LYS A 37 2.25 1.43 -1.59
CA LYS A 37 3.56 1.42 -2.24
C LYS A 37 4.70 1.31 -1.22
N TYR A 38 5.67 0.46 -1.51
CA TYR A 38 6.83 0.18 -0.67
C TYR A 38 6.51 -0.53 0.66
N THR A 39 5.30 -1.06 0.81
CA THR A 39 4.90 -1.76 2.04
C THR A 39 4.31 -3.13 1.72
N ARG A 40 4.07 -3.92 2.77
CA ARG A 40 3.29 -5.14 2.69
C ARG A 40 1.91 -4.94 3.30
N ILE A 41 1.48 -3.70 3.47
CA ILE A 41 0.20 -3.38 4.09
C ILE A 41 -0.88 -3.41 3.01
N GLU A 42 -1.82 -4.35 3.13
CA GLU A 42 -2.87 -4.54 2.14
C GLU A 42 -3.94 -3.47 2.22
N ILE A 43 -4.43 -3.06 1.06
CA ILE A 43 -5.52 -2.09 0.96
C ILE A 43 -6.80 -2.63 1.59
N ALA A 44 -7.12 -3.91 1.33
CA ALA A 44 -8.34 -4.53 1.85
C ALA A 44 -8.42 -4.46 3.39
N GLY A 45 -7.32 -4.75 4.08
CA GLY A 45 -7.27 -4.67 5.53
C GLY A 45 -7.49 -3.24 6.04
N THR A 46 -6.96 -2.26 5.33
CA THR A 46 -7.16 -0.85 5.69
C THR A 46 -8.61 -0.43 5.52
N LEU A 47 -9.25 -0.85 4.42
CA LEU A 47 -10.66 -0.56 4.19
C LEU A 47 -11.55 -1.20 5.25
N ASP A 48 -11.22 -2.41 5.70
CA ASP A 48 -11.94 -3.08 6.78
C ASP A 48 -11.85 -2.28 8.08
N ARG A 49 -10.69 -1.71 8.38
CA ARG A 49 -10.50 -0.88 9.59
C ARG A 49 -11.33 0.40 9.50
N LEU A 50 -11.37 1.03 8.34
CA LEU A 50 -12.21 2.20 8.13
C LEU A 50 -13.69 1.86 8.29
N ALA A 51 -14.12 0.73 7.73
CA ALA A 51 -15.50 0.27 7.85
C ALA A 51 -15.86 -0.06 9.31
N ALA A 52 -14.89 -0.46 10.12
CA ALA A 52 -15.10 -0.73 11.53
C ALA A 52 -15.14 0.55 12.39
N GLY A 53 -14.98 1.71 11.78
CA GLY A 53 -15.08 2.99 12.46
C GLY A 53 -13.76 3.57 12.95
N GLU A 54 -12.63 2.97 12.59
CA GLU A 54 -11.34 3.55 12.97
C GLU A 54 -11.06 4.83 12.18
N SER A 55 -10.49 5.82 12.84
CA SER A 55 -10.13 7.06 12.16
C SER A 55 -8.88 6.88 11.30
N ILE A 56 -8.75 7.71 10.27
CA ILE A 56 -7.56 7.71 9.43
C ILE A 56 -6.31 7.94 10.28
N GLU A 57 -6.38 8.87 11.23
CA GLU A 57 -5.26 9.16 12.12
C GLU A 57 -4.83 7.95 12.93
N ALA A 58 -5.78 7.20 13.48
CA ALA A 58 -5.48 5.99 14.24
C ALA A 58 -4.84 4.92 13.36
N ILE A 59 -5.29 4.79 12.11
CA ILE A 59 -4.73 3.82 11.16
C ILE A 59 -3.29 4.20 10.80
N VAL A 60 -3.04 5.46 10.50
CA VAL A 60 -1.68 5.95 10.18
C VAL A 60 -0.74 5.68 11.35
N GLU A 61 -1.18 5.95 12.56
CA GLU A 61 -0.39 5.71 13.76
C GLU A 61 -0.14 4.21 13.97
N GLY A 62 -1.16 3.39 13.75
CA GLY A 62 -1.04 1.93 13.85
C GLY A 62 -0.06 1.34 12.84
N TYR A 63 0.14 1.99 11.71
CA TYR A 63 1.11 1.59 10.69
C TYR A 63 2.49 2.24 10.91
N GLN A 64 2.69 2.87 12.07
CA GLN A 64 3.96 3.51 12.44
C GLN A 64 4.41 4.55 11.41
N ASN A 65 3.45 5.28 10.87
CA ASN A 65 3.67 6.35 9.88
C ASN A 65 4.32 5.86 8.58
N ARG A 66 4.23 4.57 8.27
CA ARG A 66 4.74 4.02 7.00
C ARG A 66 3.81 4.32 5.84
N VAL A 67 2.55 4.63 6.13
CA VAL A 67 1.52 4.94 5.15
C VAL A 67 1.02 6.34 5.44
N PRO A 68 1.22 7.31 4.53
CA PRO A 68 0.74 8.68 4.77
C PRO A 68 -0.77 8.75 4.66
N GLU A 69 -1.35 9.79 5.26
CA GLU A 69 -2.80 10.01 5.24
C GLU A 69 -3.34 10.05 3.82
N GLU A 70 -2.62 10.70 2.90
CA GLU A 70 -3.03 10.82 1.50
C GLU A 70 -3.22 9.45 0.85
N ALA A 71 -2.40 8.48 1.20
CA ALA A 71 -2.49 7.13 0.66
C ALA A 71 -3.78 6.44 1.10
N ILE A 72 -4.18 6.64 2.37
CA ILE A 72 -5.42 6.05 2.89
C ILE A 72 -6.64 6.71 2.25
N ILE A 73 -6.59 8.02 2.04
CA ILE A 73 -7.68 8.74 1.37
C ILE A 73 -7.84 8.26 -0.07
N GLU A 74 -6.73 7.97 -0.76
CA GLU A 74 -6.77 7.45 -2.13
C GLU A 74 -7.41 6.07 -2.21
N ALA A 75 -7.20 5.26 -1.20
CA ALA A 75 -7.65 3.86 -1.20
C ALA A 75 -9.20 3.72 -1.17
#